data_4de0295eb2941352eb541dbdd5038f1b
#
_entry.id   4de0295eb2941352eb541dbdd5038f1b
#
_cell.length_a   1.000
_cell.length_b   1.000
_cell.length_c   1.000
_cell.angle_alpha   90.00
_cell.angle_beta   90.00
_cell.angle_gamma   90.00
#
_symmetry.space_group_name_H-M   'P 1'
#
loop_
_entity.id
_entity.type
_entity.pdbx_description
1 polymer ?
#
loop_
_entity_poly.entity_id
_entity_poly.type
_entity_poly.pdbx_seq_one_letter_code
_entity_poly.pdbx_strand_id
1 'polypeptide(L)'
;METLPAALPAGLVVVADSAFGHLGSLCAADREGLRFVVPLRADTGWTQHFDTQISDLTNLTDLDHTAERERHLPAEQRTRWRGALHPFAVTDPKTKAHHDLRVAYSWSSEEAASVSDARERALTKAENDLTRVRNGLGGRYYKTLKQVETKIARIVHRRIEPLLAVTVGTTPTGKPTLSWSRDTAAITAASRLDGLYALATNLPDPLTALDVLDIYKDQWIVEQRHRDLKRPSPLRVRPVFLHNDDRIAALVSVVGIALLIFGLIEADLRRRLPTGQPRLLPEGRAAKPTGRNILAAFNSLAFTYTPSGPALDRLTPTQRQILALLDIPLPWIEQHD
;
A
#
# COMPACT_ATOMS: atom_id res chain seq x y z
N MET A 1 1.12 -4.45 -21.38
CA MET A 1 1.84 -5.46 -20.55
C MET A 1 2.80 -6.18 -21.49
N GLU A 2 3.79 -5.45 -21.94
CA GLU A 2 4.88 -6.00 -22.75
C GLU A 2 6.05 -6.22 -21.82
N THR A 3 6.47 -7.49 -21.79
CA THR A 3 7.76 -7.96 -21.27
C THR A 3 8.02 -7.81 -19.76
N LEU A 4 7.38 -8.63 -18.94
CA LEU A 4 8.14 -9.23 -17.85
C LEU A 4 9.18 -10.15 -18.51
N PRO A 5 10.49 -10.00 -18.19
CA PRO A 5 11.51 -10.77 -18.86
C PRO A 5 11.28 -12.27 -18.67
N ALA A 6 11.45 -13.04 -19.73
CA ALA A 6 11.30 -14.49 -19.80
C ALA A 6 12.26 -15.29 -18.88
N ALA A 7 12.93 -14.64 -17.94
CA ALA A 7 13.93 -15.22 -17.05
C ALA A 7 13.81 -14.72 -15.61
N LEU A 8 12.61 -14.80 -15.02
CA LEU A 8 12.54 -14.68 -13.56
C LEU A 8 13.00 -16.01 -12.93
N PRO A 9 13.79 -15.96 -11.83
CA PRO A 9 14.21 -17.17 -11.14
C PRO A 9 13.02 -18.03 -10.74
N ALA A 10 13.14 -19.36 -10.86
CA ALA A 10 12.13 -20.29 -10.39
C ALA A 10 11.84 -20.04 -8.89
N GLY A 11 10.55 -19.93 -8.54
CA GLY A 11 10.14 -19.67 -7.17
C GLY A 11 9.97 -18.20 -6.80
N LEU A 12 10.22 -17.26 -7.73
CA LEU A 12 9.94 -15.84 -7.48
C LEU A 12 8.42 -15.60 -7.40
N VAL A 13 7.99 -14.90 -6.36
CA VAL A 13 6.59 -14.46 -6.19
C VAL A 13 6.48 -12.97 -6.54
N VAL A 14 5.63 -12.66 -7.49
CA VAL A 14 5.33 -11.27 -7.88
C VAL A 14 4.21 -10.75 -7.00
N VAL A 15 4.50 -9.69 -6.23
CA VAL A 15 3.50 -8.94 -5.49
C VAL A 15 3.26 -7.62 -6.23
N ALA A 16 2.00 -7.34 -6.56
CA ALA A 16 1.66 -6.16 -7.33
C ALA A 16 0.43 -5.44 -6.73
N ASP A 17 0.19 -4.22 -7.17
CA ASP A 17 -0.99 -3.46 -6.78
C ASP A 17 -2.26 -3.85 -7.56
N SER A 18 -3.38 -3.25 -7.23
CA SER A 18 -4.67 -3.53 -7.87
C SER A 18 -4.73 -3.19 -9.36
N ALA A 19 -3.77 -2.44 -9.91
CA ALA A 19 -3.71 -2.19 -11.35
C ALA A 19 -3.46 -3.48 -12.15
N PHE A 20 -2.79 -4.46 -11.54
CA PHE A 20 -2.57 -5.79 -12.12
C PHE A 20 -3.72 -6.78 -11.83
N GLY A 21 -4.66 -6.44 -10.96
CA GLY A 21 -5.74 -7.31 -10.48
C GLY A 21 -6.89 -7.55 -11.48
N HIS A 22 -6.67 -7.41 -12.77
CA HIS A 22 -7.61 -7.79 -13.81
C HIS A 22 -7.50 -9.28 -14.15
N LEU A 23 -8.60 -9.96 -14.37
CA LEU A 23 -8.61 -11.39 -14.71
C LEU A 23 -7.70 -11.72 -15.89
N GLY A 24 -7.72 -10.94 -16.96
CA GLY A 24 -6.85 -11.16 -18.12
C GLY A 24 -5.35 -11.08 -17.80
N SER A 25 -4.95 -10.21 -16.87
CA SER A 25 -3.56 -10.09 -16.43
C SER A 25 -3.15 -11.28 -15.57
N LEU A 26 -4.03 -11.73 -14.67
CA LEU A 26 -3.79 -12.87 -13.78
C LEU A 26 -3.71 -14.17 -14.57
N CYS A 27 -4.62 -14.40 -15.52
CA CYS A 27 -4.60 -15.56 -16.41
C CYS A 27 -3.34 -15.58 -17.30
N ALA A 28 -2.89 -14.40 -17.78
CA ALA A 28 -1.65 -14.31 -18.54
C ALA A 28 -0.42 -14.65 -17.69
N ALA A 29 -0.37 -14.14 -16.46
CA ALA A 29 0.72 -14.43 -15.52
C ALA A 29 0.76 -15.92 -15.16
N ASP A 30 -0.39 -16.53 -14.89
CA ASP A 30 -0.50 -17.94 -14.57
C ASP A 30 -0.06 -18.83 -15.75
N ARG A 31 -0.50 -18.52 -16.97
CA ARG A 31 -0.09 -19.22 -18.19
C ARG A 31 1.41 -19.19 -18.42
N GLU A 32 2.07 -18.05 -18.12
CA GLU A 32 3.52 -17.91 -18.22
C GLU A 32 4.27 -18.52 -17.02
N GLY A 33 3.56 -19.20 -16.10
CA GLY A 33 4.15 -19.85 -14.93
C GLY A 33 4.62 -18.91 -13.84
N LEU A 34 4.22 -17.64 -13.87
CA LEU A 34 4.56 -16.67 -12.82
C LEU A 34 3.74 -16.93 -11.58
N ARG A 35 4.40 -16.96 -10.42
CA ARG A 35 3.73 -16.99 -9.12
C ARG A 35 3.42 -15.57 -8.66
N PHE A 36 2.23 -15.36 -8.09
CA PHE A 36 1.80 -14.01 -7.72
C PHE A 36 0.90 -13.95 -6.49
N VAL A 37 0.88 -12.75 -5.87
CA VAL A 37 -0.14 -12.31 -4.91
C VAL A 37 -0.56 -10.89 -5.31
N VAL A 38 -1.83 -10.72 -5.70
CA VAL A 38 -2.34 -9.46 -6.28
C VAL A 38 -3.76 -9.17 -5.78
N PRO A 39 -4.08 -7.94 -5.33
CA PRO A 39 -5.44 -7.59 -4.95
C PRO A 39 -6.36 -7.55 -6.17
N LEU A 40 -7.49 -8.23 -6.05
CA LEU A 40 -8.53 -8.27 -7.07
C LEU A 40 -9.24 -6.92 -7.19
N ARG A 41 -9.55 -6.54 -8.41
CA ARG A 41 -10.39 -5.38 -8.68
C ARG A 41 -11.88 -5.71 -8.50
N ALA A 42 -12.67 -4.68 -8.24
CA ALA A 42 -14.11 -4.84 -8.03
C ALA A 42 -14.86 -5.48 -9.22
N ASP A 43 -14.34 -5.29 -10.44
CA ASP A 43 -14.92 -5.80 -11.68
C ASP A 43 -14.63 -7.31 -11.95
N THR A 44 -13.90 -7.98 -11.07
CA THR A 44 -13.53 -9.39 -11.22
C THR A 44 -14.57 -10.38 -10.67
N GLY A 45 -15.66 -9.88 -10.07
CA GLY A 45 -16.72 -10.72 -9.50
C GLY A 45 -16.39 -11.35 -8.14
N TRP A 46 -15.27 -10.95 -7.51
CA TRP A 46 -14.85 -11.53 -6.22
C TRP A 46 -15.88 -11.30 -5.09
N THR A 47 -16.64 -10.21 -5.15
CA THR A 47 -17.69 -9.94 -4.16
C THR A 47 -18.83 -10.95 -4.22
N GLN A 48 -19.26 -11.32 -5.43
CA GLN A 48 -20.27 -12.37 -5.62
C GLN A 48 -19.73 -13.74 -5.17
N HIS A 49 -18.45 -14.01 -5.45
CA HIS A 49 -17.81 -15.22 -4.98
C HIS A 49 -17.72 -15.26 -3.45
N PHE A 50 -17.40 -14.13 -2.80
CA PHE A 50 -17.44 -14.01 -1.34
C PHE A 50 -18.83 -14.29 -0.80
N ASP A 51 -19.88 -13.71 -1.40
CA ASP A 51 -21.27 -13.92 -0.99
C ASP A 51 -21.71 -15.38 -1.11
N THR A 52 -21.19 -16.08 -2.10
CA THR A 52 -21.51 -17.50 -2.33
C THR A 52 -20.75 -18.43 -1.39
N GLN A 53 -19.46 -18.14 -1.13
CA GLN A 53 -18.57 -19.06 -0.40
C GLN A 53 -18.55 -18.80 1.11
N ILE A 54 -18.68 -17.55 1.53
CA ILE A 54 -18.50 -17.12 2.92
C ILE A 54 -19.76 -16.43 3.46
N SER A 55 -20.41 -15.62 2.66
CA SER A 55 -21.63 -14.85 2.92
C SER A 55 -21.50 -13.74 3.97
N ASP A 56 -20.75 -13.92 5.05
CA ASP A 56 -20.62 -12.94 6.13
C ASP A 56 -19.18 -12.85 6.69
N LEU A 57 -18.78 -11.67 7.14
CA LEU A 57 -17.46 -11.45 7.76
C LEU A 57 -17.24 -12.26 9.05
N THR A 58 -18.34 -12.66 9.73
CA THR A 58 -18.26 -13.49 10.96
C THR A 58 -17.78 -14.90 10.67
N ASN A 59 -17.88 -15.36 9.43
CA ASN A 59 -17.41 -16.67 8.98
C ASN A 59 -15.92 -16.67 8.61
N LEU A 60 -15.25 -15.51 8.64
CA LEU A 60 -13.80 -15.41 8.52
C LEU A 60 -13.14 -15.81 9.83
N THR A 61 -12.02 -16.53 9.75
CA THR A 61 -11.19 -16.90 10.91
C THR A 61 -10.24 -15.78 11.29
N ASP A 62 -9.94 -15.65 12.57
CA ASP A 62 -8.95 -14.68 13.04
C ASP A 62 -7.56 -15.06 12.50
N LEU A 63 -6.82 -14.06 12.03
CA LEU A 63 -5.44 -14.20 11.54
C LEU A 63 -4.48 -13.54 12.51
N ASP A 64 -3.43 -14.27 12.89
CA ASP A 64 -2.35 -13.77 13.78
C ASP A 64 -1.35 -12.91 12.97
N HIS A 65 -1.86 -11.86 12.32
CA HIS A 65 -1.04 -10.85 11.65
C HIS A 65 -0.85 -9.64 12.54
N THR A 66 0.39 -9.19 12.71
CA THR A 66 0.70 -7.94 13.39
C THR A 66 1.60 -7.07 12.51
N ALA A 67 1.08 -5.93 12.07
CA ALA A 67 1.87 -4.98 11.31
C ALA A 67 3.10 -4.52 12.10
N GLU A 68 4.25 -4.36 11.44
CA GLU A 68 5.51 -3.97 12.08
C GLU A 68 5.38 -2.70 12.95
N ARG A 69 4.58 -1.74 12.50
CA ARG A 69 4.33 -0.47 13.22
C ARG A 69 3.55 -0.66 14.52
N GLU A 70 2.86 -1.80 14.70
CA GLU A 70 1.98 -2.09 15.83
C GLU A 70 2.59 -3.07 16.83
N ARG A 71 3.75 -3.65 16.54
CA ARG A 71 4.40 -4.64 17.42
C ARG A 71 4.70 -4.13 18.82
N HIS A 72 4.87 -2.81 18.96
CA HIS A 72 5.13 -2.17 20.26
C HIS A 72 3.85 -1.89 21.05
N LEU A 73 2.68 -2.02 20.44
CA LEU A 73 1.37 -1.79 21.08
C LEU A 73 0.89 -3.04 21.82
N PRO A 74 0.13 -2.87 22.92
CA PRO A 74 -0.63 -3.96 23.53
C PRO A 74 -1.57 -4.63 22.53
N ALA A 75 -1.86 -5.93 22.71
CA ALA A 75 -2.66 -6.71 21.77
C ALA A 75 -4.05 -6.09 21.49
N GLU A 76 -4.66 -5.50 22.50
CA GLU A 76 -6.00 -4.87 22.45
C GLU A 76 -6.03 -3.61 21.56
N GLN A 77 -4.87 -2.99 21.33
CA GLN A 77 -4.74 -1.78 20.52
C GLN A 77 -4.29 -2.08 19.10
N ARG A 78 -3.98 -3.34 18.80
CA ARG A 78 -3.55 -3.75 17.45
C ARG A 78 -4.73 -3.91 16.52
N THR A 79 -4.46 -3.75 15.24
CA THR A 79 -5.42 -4.05 14.18
C THR A 79 -5.79 -5.53 14.24
N ARG A 80 -7.07 -5.83 14.30
CA ARG A 80 -7.60 -7.19 14.20
C ARG A 80 -7.70 -7.58 12.74
N TRP A 81 -7.28 -8.81 12.45
CA TRP A 81 -7.32 -9.36 11.12
C TRP A 81 -8.14 -10.64 11.08
N ARG A 82 -8.89 -10.82 10.00
CA ARG A 82 -9.64 -12.03 9.72
C ARG A 82 -9.48 -12.41 8.26
N GLY A 83 -9.57 -13.70 7.95
CA GLY A 83 -9.48 -14.12 6.57
C GLY A 83 -9.89 -15.56 6.34
N ALA A 84 -9.99 -15.91 5.06
CA ALA A 84 -10.22 -17.25 4.57
C ALA A 84 -9.60 -17.40 3.19
N LEU A 85 -9.10 -18.59 2.86
CA LEU A 85 -8.55 -18.93 1.55
C LEU A 85 -9.52 -19.89 0.85
N HIS A 86 -9.95 -19.53 -0.37
CA HIS A 86 -10.90 -20.33 -1.17
C HIS A 86 -10.38 -20.55 -2.59
N PRO A 87 -10.74 -21.67 -3.23
CA PRO A 87 -10.57 -21.83 -4.68
C PRO A 87 -11.29 -20.71 -5.44
N PHE A 88 -10.65 -20.20 -6.47
CA PHE A 88 -11.20 -19.15 -7.33
C PHE A 88 -10.89 -19.47 -8.78
N ALA A 89 -11.67 -20.40 -9.34
CA ALA A 89 -11.55 -20.75 -10.73
C ALA A 89 -12.03 -19.61 -11.63
N VAL A 90 -11.20 -19.21 -12.57
CA VAL A 90 -11.47 -18.12 -13.50
C VAL A 90 -11.32 -18.56 -14.95
N THR A 91 -12.03 -17.90 -15.84
CA THR A 91 -11.90 -18.11 -17.28
C THR A 91 -11.23 -16.89 -17.92
N ASP A 92 -10.15 -17.10 -18.65
CA ASP A 92 -9.49 -16.02 -19.39
C ASP A 92 -10.48 -15.39 -20.37
N PRO A 93 -10.75 -14.09 -20.27
CA PRO A 93 -11.71 -13.41 -21.12
C PRO A 93 -11.33 -13.47 -22.62
N LYS A 94 -10.05 -13.61 -22.95
CA LYS A 94 -9.54 -13.65 -24.34
C LYS A 94 -9.43 -15.05 -24.86
N THR A 95 -8.72 -15.93 -24.17
CA THR A 95 -8.40 -17.29 -24.66
C THR A 95 -9.47 -18.33 -24.31
N LYS A 96 -10.37 -18.00 -23.38
CA LYS A 96 -11.37 -18.90 -22.80
C LYS A 96 -10.78 -20.10 -22.03
N ALA A 97 -9.47 -20.08 -21.78
CA ALA A 97 -8.82 -21.08 -20.94
C ALA A 97 -9.25 -20.96 -19.48
N HIS A 98 -9.33 -22.10 -18.78
CA HIS A 98 -9.59 -22.16 -17.36
C HIS A 98 -8.30 -22.06 -16.56
N HIS A 99 -8.34 -21.36 -15.44
CA HIS A 99 -7.23 -21.18 -14.51
C HIS A 99 -7.74 -21.43 -13.10
N ASP A 100 -7.05 -22.32 -12.36
CA ASP A 100 -7.35 -22.66 -10.98
C ASP A 100 -6.57 -21.75 -10.04
N LEU A 101 -7.09 -20.55 -9.83
CA LEU A 101 -6.53 -19.60 -8.87
C LEU A 101 -7.15 -19.84 -7.48
N ARG A 102 -6.60 -19.15 -6.51
CA ARG A 102 -7.17 -19.03 -5.15
C ARG A 102 -7.36 -17.59 -4.79
N VAL A 103 -8.29 -17.33 -3.91
CA VAL A 103 -8.53 -16.00 -3.36
C VAL A 103 -8.42 -16.05 -1.84
N ALA A 104 -7.54 -15.24 -1.28
CA ALA A 104 -7.51 -14.98 0.14
C ALA A 104 -8.35 -13.73 0.42
N TYR A 105 -9.48 -13.93 1.08
CA TYR A 105 -10.25 -12.84 1.65
C TYR A 105 -9.59 -12.38 2.92
N SER A 106 -9.34 -11.10 3.02
CA SER A 106 -8.68 -10.48 4.17
C SER A 106 -9.48 -9.27 4.63
N TRP A 107 -9.82 -9.25 5.90
CA TRP A 107 -10.50 -8.15 6.55
C TRP A 107 -9.62 -7.55 7.65
N SER A 108 -9.64 -6.24 7.78
CA SER A 108 -8.97 -5.57 8.90
C SER A 108 -9.86 -4.53 9.58
N SER A 109 -9.76 -4.45 10.90
CA SER A 109 -10.52 -3.47 11.70
C SER A 109 -10.13 -2.02 11.40
N GLU A 110 -8.86 -1.78 11.09
CA GLU A 110 -8.35 -0.44 10.74
C GLU A 110 -8.93 0.04 9.41
N GLU A 111 -8.90 -0.80 8.37
CA GLU A 111 -9.44 -0.45 7.05
C GLU A 111 -10.96 -0.29 7.11
N ALA A 112 -11.65 -1.14 7.89
CA ALA A 112 -13.09 -1.02 8.11
C ALA A 112 -13.45 0.33 8.73
N ALA A 113 -12.75 0.75 9.77
CA ALA A 113 -12.92 2.06 10.39
C ALA A 113 -12.61 3.19 9.41
N SER A 114 -11.50 3.09 8.66
CA SER A 114 -11.08 4.10 7.68
C SER A 114 -12.12 4.31 6.58
N VAL A 115 -12.68 3.22 6.03
CA VAL A 115 -13.71 3.27 4.98
C VAL A 115 -15.02 3.85 5.53
N SER A 116 -15.42 3.42 6.72
CA SER A 116 -16.60 3.94 7.42
C SER A 116 -16.49 5.45 7.66
N ASP A 117 -15.36 5.90 8.21
CA ASP A 117 -15.10 7.32 8.47
C ASP A 117 -15.05 8.15 7.18
N ALA A 118 -14.47 7.60 6.11
CA ALA A 118 -14.43 8.27 4.82
C ALA A 118 -15.83 8.42 4.22
N ARG A 119 -16.70 7.40 4.38
CA ARG A 119 -18.10 7.45 3.98
C ARG A 119 -18.85 8.53 4.76
N GLU A 120 -18.72 8.54 6.08
CA GLU A 120 -19.39 9.51 6.94
C GLU A 120 -18.97 10.96 6.63
N ARG A 121 -17.66 11.20 6.45
CA ARG A 121 -17.15 12.51 6.03
C ARG A 121 -17.71 12.94 4.67
N ALA A 122 -17.84 12.01 3.73
CA ALA A 122 -18.37 12.31 2.41
C ALA A 122 -19.88 12.62 2.45
N LEU A 123 -20.67 11.87 3.24
CA LEU A 123 -22.08 12.13 3.48
C LEU A 123 -22.29 13.49 4.14
N THR A 124 -21.59 13.76 5.24
CA THR A 124 -21.66 15.05 5.96
C THR A 124 -21.30 16.23 5.05
N LYS A 125 -20.27 16.07 4.22
CA LYS A 125 -19.92 17.11 3.24
C LYS A 125 -21.05 17.34 2.24
N ALA A 126 -21.61 16.27 1.68
CA ALA A 126 -22.72 16.37 0.73
C ALA A 126 -23.96 17.03 1.35
N GLU A 127 -24.33 16.65 2.58
CA GLU A 127 -25.45 17.27 3.33
C GLU A 127 -25.24 18.76 3.61
N ASN A 128 -24.03 19.15 3.98
CA ASN A 128 -23.65 20.55 4.16
C ASN A 128 -23.76 21.34 2.84
N ASP A 129 -23.32 20.76 1.74
CA ASP A 129 -23.42 21.40 0.42
C ASP A 129 -24.89 21.49 -0.05
N LEU A 130 -25.71 20.43 0.17
CA LEU A 130 -27.15 20.47 -0.09
C LEU A 130 -27.87 21.52 0.79
N THR A 131 -27.47 21.65 2.04
CA THR A 131 -28.01 22.70 2.93
C THR A 131 -27.73 24.11 2.37
N ARG A 132 -26.52 24.35 1.85
CA ARG A 132 -26.20 25.64 1.21
C ARG A 132 -27.05 25.88 -0.03
N VAL A 133 -27.29 24.86 -0.86
CA VAL A 133 -28.19 24.95 -2.02
C VAL A 133 -29.60 25.27 -1.55
N ARG A 134 -30.14 24.54 -0.57
CA ARG A 134 -31.48 24.75 -0.02
C ARG A 134 -31.67 26.18 0.51
N ASN A 135 -30.70 26.69 1.22
CA ASN A 135 -30.75 28.04 1.79
C ASN A 135 -30.67 29.13 0.70
N GLY A 136 -30.13 28.82 -0.48
CA GLY A 136 -30.03 29.72 -1.61
C GLY A 136 -31.16 29.61 -2.65
N LEU A 137 -32.17 28.75 -2.44
CA LEU A 137 -33.25 28.52 -3.37
C LEU A 137 -34.07 29.80 -3.62
N GLY A 138 -34.40 30.07 -4.90
CA GLY A 138 -35.04 31.28 -5.33
C GLY A 138 -34.09 32.45 -5.54
N GLY A 139 -32.84 32.38 -5.11
CA GLY A 139 -31.80 33.37 -5.37
C GLY A 139 -31.17 33.26 -6.75
N ARG A 140 -30.24 34.19 -7.05
CA ARG A 140 -29.59 34.33 -8.37
C ARG A 140 -29.08 33.02 -8.98
N TYR A 141 -28.52 32.12 -8.18
CA TYR A 141 -27.87 30.89 -8.64
C TYR A 141 -28.76 29.64 -8.62
N TYR A 142 -29.92 29.70 -7.93
CA TYR A 142 -30.85 28.59 -7.75
C TYR A 142 -32.30 29.00 -7.98
N LYS A 143 -32.50 29.81 -9.02
CA LYS A 143 -33.80 30.37 -9.40
C LYS A 143 -34.68 29.32 -10.09
N THR A 144 -34.09 28.46 -10.91
CA THR A 144 -34.80 27.45 -11.70
C THR A 144 -34.50 26.04 -11.23
N LEU A 145 -35.45 25.10 -11.45
CA LEU A 145 -35.28 23.68 -11.15
C LEU A 145 -33.99 23.14 -11.81
N LYS A 146 -33.77 23.42 -13.08
CA LYS A 146 -32.58 22.97 -13.84
C LYS A 146 -31.26 23.42 -13.22
N GLN A 147 -31.17 24.63 -12.67
CA GLN A 147 -29.99 25.11 -11.98
C GLN A 147 -29.72 24.29 -10.68
N VAL A 148 -30.79 23.97 -9.95
CA VAL A 148 -30.72 23.16 -8.72
C VAL A 148 -30.30 21.74 -9.06
N GLU A 149 -30.92 21.08 -10.02
CA GLU A 149 -30.59 19.72 -10.47
C GLU A 149 -29.13 19.60 -10.94
N THR A 150 -28.66 20.56 -11.76
CA THR A 150 -27.28 20.60 -12.22
C THR A 150 -26.29 20.70 -11.05
N LYS A 151 -26.64 21.47 -10.02
CA LYS A 151 -25.78 21.59 -8.83
C LYS A 151 -25.79 20.32 -8.00
N ILE A 152 -26.97 19.71 -7.80
CA ILE A 152 -27.13 18.46 -7.05
C ILE A 152 -26.33 17.33 -7.71
N ALA A 153 -26.39 17.16 -9.02
CA ALA A 153 -25.63 16.16 -9.77
C ALA A 153 -24.10 16.30 -9.58
N ARG A 154 -23.60 17.48 -9.21
CA ARG A 154 -22.18 17.67 -8.85
C ARG A 154 -21.88 17.36 -7.40
N ILE A 155 -22.86 17.45 -6.51
CA ILE A 155 -22.73 17.14 -5.06
C ILE A 155 -22.92 15.65 -4.85
N VAL A 156 -24.05 15.12 -5.36
CA VAL A 156 -24.47 13.73 -5.20
C VAL A 156 -24.07 12.95 -6.44
N HIS A 157 -22.89 12.33 -6.40
CA HIS A 157 -22.36 11.60 -7.54
C HIS A 157 -21.67 10.30 -7.08
N ARG A 158 -21.62 9.31 -7.97
CA ARG A 158 -20.92 8.03 -7.78
C ARG A 158 -21.21 7.36 -6.42
N ARG A 159 -20.23 7.41 -5.48
CA ARG A 159 -20.30 6.71 -4.20
C ARG A 159 -21.35 7.27 -3.24
N ILE A 160 -21.79 8.53 -3.43
CA ILE A 160 -22.77 9.18 -2.56
C ILE A 160 -24.20 8.97 -3.08
N GLU A 161 -24.36 8.89 -4.38
CA GLU A 161 -25.67 8.79 -5.04
C GLU A 161 -26.57 7.67 -4.47
N PRO A 162 -26.09 6.43 -4.26
CA PRO A 162 -26.93 5.38 -3.70
C PRO A 162 -27.22 5.55 -2.19
N LEU A 163 -26.50 6.43 -1.50
CA LEU A 163 -26.56 6.57 -0.04
C LEU A 163 -27.42 7.74 0.43
N LEU A 164 -27.81 8.63 -0.51
CA LEU A 164 -28.64 9.81 -0.24
C LEU A 164 -29.84 9.84 -1.17
N ALA A 165 -31.04 9.68 -0.64
CA ALA A 165 -32.27 9.91 -1.35
C ALA A 165 -32.50 11.44 -1.44
N VAL A 166 -32.31 12.03 -2.61
CA VAL A 166 -32.49 13.46 -2.85
C VAL A 166 -33.72 13.70 -3.72
N THR A 167 -34.63 14.55 -3.25
CA THR A 167 -35.85 14.93 -3.96
C THR A 167 -35.81 16.41 -4.29
N VAL A 168 -36.01 16.72 -5.58
CA VAL A 168 -36.12 18.07 -6.08
C VAL A 168 -37.53 18.25 -6.65
N GLY A 169 -38.14 19.36 -6.34
CA GLY A 169 -39.50 19.68 -6.79
C GLY A 169 -39.69 21.19 -6.95
N THR A 170 -40.94 21.57 -7.18
CA THR A 170 -41.34 22.97 -7.23
C THR A 170 -42.57 23.20 -6.36
N THR A 171 -42.65 24.37 -5.73
CA THR A 171 -43.86 24.82 -5.05
C THR A 171 -44.94 25.15 -6.06
N PRO A 172 -46.23 25.28 -5.65
CA PRO A 172 -47.29 25.79 -6.53
C PRO A 172 -47.00 27.17 -7.14
N THR A 173 -46.11 27.96 -6.51
CA THR A 173 -45.66 29.26 -7.02
C THR A 173 -44.44 29.16 -7.93
N GLY A 174 -44.02 27.96 -8.35
CA GLY A 174 -42.89 27.72 -9.24
C GLY A 174 -41.51 27.86 -8.62
N LYS A 175 -41.37 28.02 -7.30
CA LYS A 175 -40.07 28.05 -6.62
C LYS A 175 -39.52 26.63 -6.43
N PRO A 176 -38.21 26.41 -6.72
CA PRO A 176 -37.60 25.10 -6.46
C PRO A 176 -37.65 24.73 -4.98
N THR A 177 -37.81 23.43 -4.73
CA THR A 177 -37.71 22.81 -3.39
C THR A 177 -36.64 21.72 -3.41
N LEU A 178 -36.03 21.48 -2.27
CA LEU A 178 -34.98 20.46 -2.11
C LEU A 178 -35.11 19.82 -0.74
N SER A 179 -35.22 18.51 -0.73
CA SER A 179 -35.14 17.68 0.46
C SER A 179 -34.23 16.48 0.22
N TRP A 180 -33.69 15.92 1.29
CA TRP A 180 -32.88 14.71 1.22
C TRP A 180 -32.99 13.96 2.55
N SER A 181 -32.70 12.68 2.48
CA SER A 181 -32.53 11.79 3.61
C SER A 181 -31.43 10.77 3.32
N ARG A 182 -30.79 10.26 4.37
CA ARG A 182 -29.86 9.14 4.25
C ARG A 182 -30.64 7.87 3.99
N ASP A 183 -30.21 7.09 3.01
CA ASP A 183 -30.73 5.73 2.81
C ASP A 183 -29.97 4.79 3.74
N THR A 184 -30.57 4.51 4.90
CA THR A 184 -29.96 3.65 5.93
C THR A 184 -29.78 2.22 5.46
N ALA A 185 -30.68 1.71 4.62
CA ALA A 185 -30.57 0.36 4.07
C ALA A 185 -29.37 0.26 3.11
N ALA A 186 -29.22 1.22 2.22
CA ALA A 186 -28.08 1.30 1.30
C ALA A 186 -26.75 1.50 2.03
N ILE A 187 -26.73 2.33 3.10
CA ILE A 187 -25.53 2.53 3.93
C ILE A 187 -25.18 1.22 4.64
N THR A 188 -26.15 0.52 5.23
CA THR A 188 -25.91 -0.78 5.87
C THR A 188 -25.38 -1.81 4.87
N ALA A 189 -25.98 -1.89 3.68
CA ALA A 189 -25.52 -2.79 2.62
C ALA A 189 -24.08 -2.46 2.17
N ALA A 190 -23.75 -1.16 2.02
CA ALA A 190 -22.40 -0.73 1.66
C ALA A 190 -21.37 -1.02 2.75
N SER A 191 -21.77 -0.93 4.04
CA SER A 191 -20.86 -1.17 5.18
C SER A 191 -20.52 -2.64 5.39
N ARG A 192 -21.29 -3.57 4.82
CA ARG A 192 -21.12 -5.03 4.97
C ARG A 192 -19.72 -5.52 4.57
N LEU A 193 -19.11 -4.89 3.59
CA LEU A 193 -17.79 -5.26 3.08
C LEU A 193 -16.69 -4.27 3.48
N ASP A 194 -16.95 -3.38 4.43
CA ASP A 194 -15.94 -2.43 4.90
C ASP A 194 -14.73 -3.16 5.49
N GLY A 195 -13.56 -2.82 5.02
CA GLY A 195 -12.31 -3.43 5.46
C GLY A 195 -12.00 -4.77 4.81
N LEU A 196 -12.88 -5.30 3.95
CA LEU A 196 -12.65 -6.53 3.22
C LEU A 196 -12.00 -6.23 1.87
N TYR A 197 -10.98 -7.02 1.53
CA TYR A 197 -10.38 -7.08 0.21
C TYR A 197 -9.99 -8.51 -0.14
N ALA A 198 -9.81 -8.77 -1.43
CA ALA A 198 -9.51 -10.09 -1.95
C ALA A 198 -8.14 -10.10 -2.62
N LEU A 199 -7.30 -11.04 -2.26
CA LEU A 199 -5.98 -11.28 -2.83
C LEU A 199 -6.00 -12.54 -3.68
N ALA A 200 -5.81 -12.41 -5.00
CA ALA A 200 -5.66 -13.55 -5.89
C ALA A 200 -4.23 -14.11 -5.82
N THR A 201 -4.12 -15.43 -5.88
CA THR A 201 -2.85 -16.13 -5.92
C THR A 201 -2.93 -17.45 -6.66
N ASN A 202 -1.80 -17.89 -7.22
CA ASN A 202 -1.59 -19.23 -7.78
C ASN A 202 -0.44 -19.97 -7.08
N LEU A 203 -0.12 -19.58 -5.84
CA LEU A 203 0.91 -20.24 -5.04
C LEU A 203 0.50 -21.68 -4.71
N PRO A 204 1.43 -22.65 -4.65
CA PRO A 204 1.13 -24.04 -4.33
C PRO A 204 0.79 -24.24 -2.85
N ASP A 205 0.20 -25.38 -2.51
CA ASP A 205 0.02 -25.83 -1.12
C ASP A 205 1.34 -26.34 -0.50
N PRO A 206 1.49 -26.30 0.85
CA PRO A 206 0.50 -25.76 1.80
C PRO A 206 0.47 -24.23 1.80
N LEU A 207 -0.72 -23.63 1.86
CA LEU A 207 -0.92 -22.18 1.85
C LEU A 207 -2.14 -21.81 2.68
N THR A 208 -2.00 -20.83 3.56
CA THR A 208 -3.10 -20.27 4.35
C THR A 208 -3.44 -18.84 3.92
N ALA A 209 -4.58 -18.33 4.38
CA ALA A 209 -4.94 -16.93 4.17
C ALA A 209 -3.92 -15.97 4.83
N LEU A 210 -3.33 -16.39 5.96
CA LEU A 210 -2.28 -15.63 6.64
C LEU A 210 -1.02 -15.52 5.80
N ASP A 211 -0.56 -16.63 5.19
CA ASP A 211 0.63 -16.60 4.34
C ASP A 211 0.47 -15.64 3.15
N VAL A 212 -0.72 -15.67 2.51
CA VAL A 212 -1.01 -14.74 1.40
C VAL A 212 -1.06 -13.29 1.87
N LEU A 213 -1.65 -13.04 3.04
CA LEU A 213 -1.71 -11.71 3.64
C LEU A 213 -0.30 -11.20 3.98
N ASP A 214 0.54 -12.02 4.60
CA ASP A 214 1.90 -11.66 5.01
C ASP A 214 2.76 -11.34 3.78
N ILE A 215 2.71 -12.18 2.75
CA ILE A 215 3.41 -11.93 1.48
C ILE A 215 2.96 -10.57 0.87
N TYR A 216 1.66 -10.30 0.88
CA TYR A 216 1.13 -9.05 0.35
C TYR A 216 1.54 -7.84 1.21
N LYS A 217 1.50 -7.98 2.52
CA LYS A 217 1.85 -6.89 3.45
C LYS A 217 3.33 -6.55 3.46
N ASP A 218 4.21 -7.47 3.10
CA ASP A 218 5.64 -7.20 2.92
C ASP A 218 5.94 -6.20 1.78
N GLN A 219 4.94 -5.86 0.94
CA GLN A 219 5.04 -4.81 -0.07
C GLN A 219 5.41 -3.44 0.52
N TRP A 220 5.15 -3.18 1.81
CA TRP A 220 5.58 -1.95 2.49
C TRP A 220 7.09 -1.69 2.37
N ILE A 221 7.89 -2.75 2.27
CA ILE A 221 9.34 -2.66 2.06
C ILE A 221 9.65 -1.93 0.76
N VAL A 222 8.96 -2.30 -0.33
CA VAL A 222 9.10 -1.67 -1.65
C VAL A 222 8.63 -0.22 -1.62
N GLU A 223 7.49 0.04 -0.97
CA GLU A 223 6.99 1.41 -0.79
C GLU A 223 7.96 2.30 0.00
N GLN A 224 8.64 1.74 1.00
CA GLN A 224 9.68 2.46 1.74
C GLN A 224 10.85 2.81 0.82
N ARG A 225 11.30 1.89 -0.04
CA ARG A 225 12.36 2.14 -1.04
C ARG A 225 11.94 3.22 -2.05
N HIS A 226 10.70 3.19 -2.53
CA HIS A 226 10.16 4.25 -3.39
C HIS A 226 10.12 5.62 -2.68
N ARG A 227 9.85 5.65 -1.38
CA ARG A 227 9.92 6.89 -0.59
C ARG A 227 11.35 7.41 -0.46
N ASP A 228 12.31 6.53 -0.30
CA ASP A 228 13.73 6.89 -0.23
C ASP A 228 14.21 7.52 -1.54
N LEU A 229 13.68 7.11 -2.69
CA LEU A 229 13.95 7.74 -4.00
C LEU A 229 13.28 9.10 -4.20
N LYS A 230 12.13 9.34 -3.57
CA LYS A 230 11.32 10.55 -3.79
C LYS A 230 11.65 11.68 -2.81
N ARG A 231 12.09 11.36 -1.59
CA ARG A 231 12.41 12.35 -0.54
C ARG A 231 13.85 12.88 -0.68
N PRO A 232 14.19 14.02 -0.05
CA PRO A 232 15.58 14.46 0.11
C PRO A 232 16.38 13.35 0.81
N SER A 233 17.12 12.58 0.04
CA SER A 233 17.87 11.38 0.44
C SER A 233 19.13 11.34 -0.40
N PRO A 234 20.23 10.71 0.05
CA PRO A 234 21.40 10.46 -0.79
C PRO A 234 21.08 9.76 -2.10
N LEU A 235 19.97 9.00 -2.14
CA LEU A 235 19.49 8.27 -3.32
C LEU A 235 18.46 9.05 -4.15
N ARG A 236 18.29 10.35 -3.92
CA ARG A 236 17.28 11.15 -4.62
C ARG A 236 17.57 11.25 -6.11
N VAL A 237 16.60 10.83 -6.94
CA VAL A 237 16.68 10.85 -8.42
C VAL A 237 15.92 12.05 -9.02
N ARG A 238 15.11 12.76 -8.24
CA ARG A 238 14.31 13.89 -8.73
C ARG A 238 14.92 15.25 -8.39
N PRO A 239 14.85 16.23 -9.30
CA PRO A 239 14.34 16.15 -10.67
C PRO A 239 15.29 15.44 -11.63
N VAL A 240 14.75 14.72 -12.63
CA VAL A 240 15.53 14.12 -13.71
C VAL A 240 15.61 15.11 -14.87
N PHE A 241 16.81 15.58 -15.19
CA PHE A 241 17.07 16.52 -16.29
C PHE A 241 17.62 15.83 -17.56
N LEU A 242 17.47 14.51 -17.64
CA LEU A 242 17.94 13.72 -18.77
C LEU A 242 16.85 13.59 -19.83
N HIS A 243 17.23 13.78 -21.10
CA HIS A 243 16.34 13.70 -22.27
C HIS A 243 16.74 12.57 -23.24
N ASN A 244 17.81 11.82 -22.94
CA ASN A 244 18.27 10.70 -23.76
C ASN A 244 17.87 9.41 -23.07
N ASP A 245 17.22 8.50 -23.80
CA ASP A 245 16.67 7.26 -23.26
C ASP A 245 17.75 6.32 -22.71
N ASP A 246 18.91 6.22 -23.36
CA ASP A 246 20.03 5.39 -22.88
C ASP A 246 20.58 5.91 -21.55
N ARG A 247 20.69 7.23 -21.41
CA ARG A 247 21.13 7.85 -20.14
C ARG A 247 20.09 7.67 -19.05
N ILE A 248 18.81 7.73 -19.38
CA ILE A 248 17.71 7.47 -18.44
C ILE A 248 17.78 6.01 -17.99
N ALA A 249 17.93 5.08 -18.93
CA ALA A 249 18.04 3.66 -18.63
C ALA A 249 19.28 3.37 -17.75
N ALA A 250 20.42 3.96 -18.08
CA ALA A 250 21.65 3.82 -17.29
C ALA A 250 21.45 4.38 -15.85
N LEU A 251 20.84 5.57 -15.71
CA LEU A 251 20.54 6.15 -14.40
C LEU A 251 19.61 5.24 -13.57
N VAL A 252 18.54 4.74 -14.18
CA VAL A 252 17.58 3.85 -13.51
C VAL A 252 18.28 2.56 -13.07
N SER A 253 19.15 1.99 -13.90
CA SER A 253 19.91 0.78 -13.57
C SER A 253 20.85 1.02 -12.39
N VAL A 254 21.65 2.10 -12.41
CA VAL A 254 22.56 2.44 -11.32
C VAL A 254 21.81 2.70 -10.01
N VAL A 255 20.69 3.42 -10.08
CA VAL A 255 19.83 3.67 -8.91
C VAL A 255 19.18 2.38 -8.40
N GLY A 256 18.77 1.49 -9.29
CA GLY A 256 18.25 0.16 -8.93
C GLY A 256 19.29 -0.66 -8.15
N ILE A 257 20.53 -0.71 -8.63
CA ILE A 257 21.65 -1.38 -7.94
C ILE A 257 21.91 -0.71 -6.57
N ALA A 258 21.97 0.62 -6.52
CA ALA A 258 22.16 1.35 -5.27
C ALA A 258 21.06 1.06 -4.24
N LEU A 259 19.80 1.00 -4.66
CA LEU A 259 18.68 0.62 -3.80
C LEU A 259 18.77 -0.83 -3.31
N LEU A 260 19.21 -1.74 -4.17
CA LEU A 260 19.41 -3.13 -3.79
C LEU A 260 20.49 -3.23 -2.70
N ILE A 261 21.64 -2.62 -2.90
CA ILE A 261 22.74 -2.58 -1.92
C ILE A 261 22.27 -1.95 -0.61
N PHE A 262 21.58 -0.82 -0.69
CA PHE A 262 20.99 -0.14 0.47
C PHE A 262 20.01 -1.04 1.24
N GLY A 263 19.17 -1.76 0.51
CA GLY A 263 18.24 -2.72 1.10
C GLY A 263 18.92 -3.92 1.75
N LEU A 264 19.97 -4.46 1.11
CA LEU A 264 20.75 -5.57 1.65
C LEU A 264 21.49 -5.19 2.93
N ILE A 265 22.13 -4.03 2.98
CA ILE A 265 22.79 -3.51 4.19
C ILE A 265 21.80 -3.42 5.35
N GLU A 266 20.62 -2.85 5.10
CA GLU A 266 19.57 -2.72 6.12
C GLU A 266 19.07 -4.09 6.60
N ALA A 267 18.78 -5.00 5.67
CA ALA A 267 18.25 -6.32 5.98
C ALA A 267 19.26 -7.18 6.75
N ASP A 268 20.53 -7.15 6.30
CA ASP A 268 21.58 -7.95 6.93
C ASP A 268 21.90 -7.45 8.34
N LEU A 269 22.00 -6.14 8.51
CA LEU A 269 22.23 -5.54 9.83
C LEU A 269 21.07 -5.83 10.79
N ARG A 270 19.81 -5.73 10.34
CA ARG A 270 18.64 -6.07 11.16
C ARG A 270 18.59 -7.53 11.57
N ARG A 271 19.01 -8.44 10.68
CA ARG A 271 19.05 -9.87 10.94
C ARG A 271 20.09 -10.24 12.01
N ARG A 272 21.24 -9.58 11.97
CA ARG A 272 22.36 -9.82 12.87
C ARG A 272 22.28 -9.04 14.18
N LEU A 273 21.34 -8.10 14.28
CA LEU A 273 21.15 -7.31 15.49
C LEU A 273 20.58 -8.20 16.61
N PRO A 274 21.25 -8.28 17.78
CA PRO A 274 20.74 -9.08 18.89
C PRO A 274 19.36 -8.63 19.35
N THR A 275 18.49 -9.59 19.65
CA THR A 275 17.14 -9.31 20.18
C THR A 275 17.26 -8.54 21.49
N GLY A 276 16.57 -7.40 21.59
CA GLY A 276 16.60 -6.55 22.80
C GLY A 276 17.73 -5.49 22.85
N GLN A 277 18.58 -5.42 21.84
CA GLN A 277 19.58 -4.34 21.71
C GLN A 277 19.37 -3.44 20.46
N PRO A 278 18.35 -2.58 20.46
CA PRO A 278 18.07 -1.76 19.27
C PRO A 278 18.87 -0.44 19.20
N ARG A 279 19.99 -0.31 19.92
CA ARG A 279 20.73 0.96 20.10
C ARG A 279 21.86 1.16 19.10
N LEU A 280 21.60 0.97 17.81
CA LEU A 280 22.59 1.26 16.76
C LEU A 280 22.41 2.67 16.15
N LEU A 281 21.58 3.53 16.72
CA LEU A 281 21.42 4.89 16.24
C LEU A 281 22.34 5.84 17.02
N PRO A 282 22.95 6.83 16.34
CA PRO A 282 23.81 7.84 16.98
C PRO A 282 23.14 8.54 18.17
N GLU A 283 21.81 8.57 18.18
CA GLU A 283 20.98 9.27 19.17
C GLU A 283 20.57 8.38 20.34
N GLY A 284 21.01 7.12 20.39
CA GLY A 284 20.68 6.18 21.48
C GLY A 284 19.22 5.75 21.57
N ARG A 285 18.41 6.02 20.56
CA ARG A 285 16.99 5.62 20.53
C ARG A 285 16.84 4.13 20.22
N ALA A 286 15.90 3.49 20.90
CA ALA A 286 15.47 2.11 20.63
C ALA A 286 14.63 2.07 19.36
N ALA A 287 15.25 2.12 18.17
CA ALA A 287 14.56 1.98 16.91
C ALA A 287 15.33 1.01 16.00
N LYS A 288 14.59 0.28 15.15
CA LYS A 288 15.22 -0.55 14.12
C LYS A 288 16.03 0.34 13.19
N PRO A 289 17.31 0.01 12.90
CA PRO A 289 18.13 0.78 12.00
C PRO A 289 17.53 0.77 10.60
N THR A 290 17.50 1.94 9.98
CA THR A 290 17.18 2.10 8.55
C THR A 290 18.46 2.28 7.77
N GLY A 291 18.47 1.88 6.49
CA GLY A 291 19.64 2.07 5.63
C GLY A 291 20.14 3.53 5.64
N ARG A 292 19.21 4.50 5.71
CA ARG A 292 19.54 5.93 5.85
C ARG A 292 20.36 6.21 7.12
N ASN A 293 19.89 5.74 8.27
CA ASN A 293 20.56 6.00 9.55
C ASN A 293 21.90 5.27 9.64
N ILE A 294 21.97 4.06 9.04
CA ILE A 294 23.23 3.31 8.94
C ILE A 294 24.25 4.08 8.14
N LEU A 295 23.91 4.56 6.94
CA LEU A 295 24.84 5.36 6.13
C LEU A 295 25.13 6.73 6.74
N ALA A 296 24.13 7.37 7.37
CA ALA A 296 24.33 8.65 8.05
C ALA A 296 25.34 8.58 9.20
N ALA A 297 25.49 7.42 9.84
CA ALA A 297 26.50 7.21 10.87
C ALA A 297 27.94 7.41 10.35
N PHE A 298 28.14 7.30 9.04
CA PHE A 298 29.45 7.48 8.40
C PHE A 298 29.63 8.83 7.69
N ASN A 299 28.62 9.71 7.69
CA ASN A 299 28.69 10.98 6.97
C ASN A 299 29.79 11.93 7.45
N SER A 300 30.22 11.84 8.73
CA SER A 300 31.26 12.64 9.30
C SER A 300 32.67 12.01 9.20
N LEU A 301 32.76 10.80 8.65
CA LEU A 301 34.03 10.10 8.51
C LEU A 301 34.81 10.70 7.36
N ALA A 302 36.01 11.20 7.64
CA ALA A 302 36.87 11.85 6.66
C ALA A 302 38.19 11.09 6.47
N PHE A 303 38.77 11.25 5.27
CA PHE A 303 40.13 10.86 4.97
C PHE A 303 41.01 12.09 5.01
N THR A 304 42.09 12.02 5.78
CA THR A 304 43.14 13.04 5.83
C THR A 304 44.39 12.50 5.14
N TYR A 305 44.97 13.26 4.24
CA TYR A 305 46.26 12.93 3.64
C TYR A 305 47.36 13.47 4.50
N THR A 306 48.08 12.57 5.15
CA THR A 306 49.26 12.91 5.97
C THR A 306 50.55 12.67 5.18
N PRO A 307 51.73 13.19 5.61
CA PRO A 307 53.01 12.89 4.96
C PRO A 307 53.33 11.38 4.90
N SER A 308 52.74 10.59 5.80
CA SER A 308 52.86 9.12 5.85
C SER A 308 51.83 8.37 4.99
N GLY A 309 50.92 9.08 4.34
CA GLY A 309 49.85 8.49 3.49
C GLY A 309 48.43 8.87 3.93
N PRO A 310 47.42 8.28 3.30
CA PRO A 310 46.03 8.52 3.69
C PRO A 310 45.75 7.91 5.06
N ALA A 311 45.13 8.70 5.93
CA ALA A 311 44.64 8.28 7.24
C ALA A 311 43.16 8.49 7.34
N LEU A 312 42.46 7.52 7.93
CA LEU A 312 41.02 7.58 8.20
C LEU A 312 40.82 8.12 9.62
N ASP A 313 39.79 8.94 9.81
CA ASP A 313 39.40 9.38 11.16
C ASP A 313 39.08 8.15 12.05
N ARG A 314 39.33 8.33 13.35
CA ARG A 314 39.02 7.28 14.33
C ARG A 314 37.54 6.94 14.32
N LEU A 315 37.23 5.66 14.10
CA LEU A 315 35.86 5.18 14.08
C LEU A 315 35.18 5.31 15.45
N THR A 316 33.95 5.81 15.45
CA THR A 316 33.11 5.82 16.65
C THR A 316 32.70 4.40 17.08
N PRO A 317 32.31 4.17 18.35
CA PRO A 317 31.80 2.87 18.79
C PRO A 317 30.64 2.35 17.93
N THR A 318 29.73 3.24 17.51
CA THR A 318 28.60 2.89 16.65
C THR A 318 29.06 2.44 15.25
N GLN A 319 30.03 3.14 14.64
CA GLN A 319 30.58 2.75 13.35
C GLN A 319 31.27 1.39 13.41
N ARG A 320 32.08 1.14 14.45
CA ARG A 320 32.72 -0.15 14.67
C ARG A 320 31.70 -1.27 14.85
N GLN A 321 30.64 -1.04 15.63
CA GLN A 321 29.57 -2.01 15.81
C GLN A 321 28.82 -2.32 14.51
N ILE A 322 28.52 -1.32 13.69
CA ILE A 322 27.90 -1.51 12.37
C ILE A 322 28.80 -2.35 11.47
N LEU A 323 30.09 -2.05 11.38
CA LEU A 323 31.06 -2.79 10.57
C LEU A 323 31.17 -4.25 11.06
N ALA A 324 31.27 -4.46 12.37
CA ALA A 324 31.33 -5.80 12.96
C ALA A 324 30.06 -6.63 12.66
N LEU A 325 28.87 -6.03 12.77
CA LEU A 325 27.60 -6.70 12.43
C LEU A 325 27.48 -7.05 10.96
N LEU A 326 28.10 -6.26 10.07
CA LEU A 326 28.09 -6.51 8.63
C LEU A 326 29.25 -7.41 8.17
N ASP A 327 30.09 -7.89 9.09
CA ASP A 327 31.29 -8.68 8.77
C ASP A 327 32.29 -7.93 7.88
N ILE A 328 32.30 -6.59 7.97
CA ILE A 328 33.23 -5.75 7.24
C ILE A 328 34.48 -5.56 8.09
N PRO A 329 35.66 -5.93 7.59
CA PRO A 329 36.90 -5.76 8.33
C PRO A 329 37.16 -4.29 8.59
N LEU A 330 37.77 -3.98 9.76
CA LEU A 330 38.19 -2.62 10.07
C LEU A 330 39.17 -2.14 9.00
N PRO A 331 39.06 -0.86 8.57
CA PRO A 331 40.00 -0.28 7.60
C PRO A 331 41.44 -0.35 8.13
N TRP A 332 42.34 -0.88 7.34
CA TRP A 332 43.76 -0.98 7.66
C TRP A 332 44.48 0.36 7.75
N ILE A 333 43.82 1.43 7.32
CA ILE A 333 44.30 2.82 7.34
C ILE A 333 43.76 3.62 8.55
N GLU A 334 43.19 2.94 9.55
CA GLU A 334 42.77 3.60 10.79
C GLU A 334 44.01 4.21 11.48
N GLN A 335 43.92 5.47 11.91
CA GLN A 335 45.02 6.14 12.57
C GLN A 335 45.46 5.37 13.82
N HIS A 336 46.74 5.02 13.85
CA HIS A 336 47.36 4.62 15.10
C HIS A 336 47.54 5.87 15.99
N ASP A 337 47.23 5.73 17.26
CA ASP A 337 47.39 6.76 18.30
C ASP A 337 48.81 7.34 18.30
#